data_e9b8789911a4f92f5aa17b828c3dfa4b
#
_entry.id   e9b8789911a4f92f5aa17b828c3dfa4b
#
_cell.length_a   1.000
_cell.length_b   1.000
_cell.length_c   1.000
_cell.angle_alpha   90.00
_cell.angle_beta   90.00
_cell.angle_gamma   90.00
#
_symmetry.space_group_name_H-M   'P 1'
#
loop_
_entity.id
_entity.type
_entity.pdbx_description
1 polymer ?
#
loop_
_entity_poly.entity_id
_entity_poly.type
_entity_poly.pdbx_seq_one_letter_code
_entity_poly.pdbx_strand_id
1 'polypeptide(L)'
;MTDDDNQDFDNQDFGGRKGAALVAGGTGGIGAATVRMLARRGSAVLFTYRSNEQSAEALTAELRAEGAQVESVRADLTDEDEAASAIRSAVDRFGALHTLVYAAGPHVPMVHLSKVPPSQYRHQLHADTLAFYNLVHPALDALRASAGSVVAVTTAATHRYPVRDGLSSGTKGAVEAVVRALAAEEGRYGVRFNCVGPGMLTDGIAARLIENGELDDAALQVTRRNIPLRRFGTAQDIAEAVTFLASDRAGFITGQHVAVDGGYTV
;
A
#
# COMPACT_ATOMS: atom_id res chain seq x y z
N MET A 1 -18.40 -11.82 32.26
CA MET A 1 -17.90 -11.25 31.02
C MET A 1 -17.19 -12.39 30.34
N THR A 2 -17.81 -12.96 29.36
CA THR A 2 -17.35 -14.16 28.68
C THR A 2 -16.42 -13.75 27.53
N ASP A 3 -15.41 -14.57 27.21
CA ASP A 3 -14.39 -14.34 26.16
C ASP A 3 -14.97 -14.08 24.74
N ASP A 4 -16.28 -14.23 24.55
CA ASP A 4 -16.99 -13.99 23.29
C ASP A 4 -17.17 -12.48 22.97
N ASP A 5 -17.16 -11.60 23.97
CA ASP A 5 -17.37 -10.15 23.75
C ASP A 5 -16.15 -9.45 23.14
N ASN A 6 -14.99 -10.10 23.08
CA ASN A 6 -13.75 -9.52 22.58
C ASN A 6 -13.47 -9.83 21.08
N GLN A 7 -14.19 -10.81 20.48
CA GLN A 7 -14.01 -11.18 19.07
C GLN A 7 -14.80 -10.27 18.11
N ASP A 8 -15.86 -9.63 18.55
CA ASP A 8 -16.71 -8.77 17.70
C ASP A 8 -16.11 -7.37 17.45
N PHE A 9 -15.21 -6.89 18.31
CA PHE A 9 -14.58 -5.58 18.13
C PHE A 9 -13.50 -5.55 17.04
N ASP A 10 -12.85 -6.68 16.74
CA ASP A 10 -11.77 -6.75 15.74
C ASP A 10 -12.28 -6.87 14.28
N ASN A 11 -13.56 -7.19 14.09
CA ASN A 11 -14.08 -7.54 12.76
C ASN A 11 -14.86 -6.42 12.04
N GLN A 12 -14.98 -5.22 12.63
CA GLN A 12 -15.85 -4.16 12.08
C GLN A 12 -15.22 -2.77 12.00
N ASP A 13 -13.90 -2.63 11.85
CA ASP A 13 -13.24 -1.32 11.74
C ASP A 13 -13.87 -0.43 10.64
N PHE A 14 -14.51 -1.04 9.62
CA PHE A 14 -15.13 -0.36 8.49
C PHE A 14 -16.62 -0.64 8.30
N GLY A 15 -17.24 -1.52 9.10
CA GLY A 15 -18.61 -1.96 8.91
C GLY A 15 -19.68 -0.87 9.00
N GLY A 16 -19.38 0.25 9.63
CA GLY A 16 -20.24 1.45 9.68
C GLY A 16 -19.96 2.49 8.62
N ARG A 17 -18.88 2.36 7.83
CA ARG A 17 -18.51 3.36 6.82
C ARG A 17 -19.25 3.15 5.51
N LYS A 18 -19.84 4.24 4.99
CA LYS A 18 -20.45 4.23 3.65
C LYS A 18 -19.37 4.28 2.58
N GLY A 19 -19.57 3.50 1.51
CA GLY A 19 -18.66 3.47 0.38
C GLY A 19 -17.64 2.35 0.45
N ALA A 20 -16.52 2.54 -0.22
CA ALA A 20 -15.48 1.52 -0.34
C ALA A 20 -14.08 2.04 -0.02
N ALA A 21 -13.17 1.10 0.23
CA ALA A 21 -11.74 1.32 0.11
C ALA A 21 -11.31 1.03 -1.33
N LEU A 22 -10.40 1.83 -1.89
CA LEU A 22 -9.70 1.54 -3.14
C LEU A 22 -8.25 1.14 -2.83
N VAL A 23 -7.84 -0.03 -3.31
CA VAL A 23 -6.46 -0.53 -3.16
C VAL A 23 -5.78 -0.58 -4.52
N ALA A 24 -4.81 0.31 -4.75
CA ALA A 24 -3.98 0.29 -5.94
C ALA A 24 -2.95 -0.84 -5.85
N GLY A 25 -2.88 -1.67 -6.91
CA GLY A 25 -1.96 -2.81 -6.94
C GLY A 25 -2.43 -4.03 -6.15
N GLY A 26 -3.73 -4.29 -6.12
CA GLY A 26 -4.36 -5.36 -5.33
C GLY A 26 -3.94 -6.79 -5.68
N THR A 27 -3.24 -7.02 -6.78
CA THR A 27 -2.70 -8.34 -7.15
C THR A 27 -1.24 -8.56 -6.69
N GLY A 28 -0.58 -7.54 -6.12
CA GLY A 28 0.72 -7.68 -5.48
C GLY A 28 0.62 -8.30 -4.08
N GLY A 29 1.72 -8.80 -3.52
CA GLY A 29 1.72 -9.46 -2.20
C GLY A 29 1.07 -8.61 -1.11
N ILE A 30 1.58 -7.39 -0.90
CA ILE A 30 1.05 -6.44 0.10
C ILE A 30 -0.38 -6.00 -0.26
N GLY A 31 -0.61 -5.67 -1.55
CA GLY A 31 -1.92 -5.24 -2.00
C GLY A 31 -3.00 -6.30 -1.77
N ALA A 32 -2.73 -7.55 -2.13
CA ALA A 32 -3.67 -8.65 -1.94
C ALA A 32 -3.95 -8.94 -0.44
N ALA A 33 -2.91 -8.89 0.41
CA ALA A 33 -3.08 -9.00 1.86
C ALA A 33 -3.95 -7.86 2.42
N THR A 34 -3.72 -6.63 1.92
CA THR A 34 -4.51 -5.45 2.32
C THR A 34 -5.97 -5.55 1.86
N VAL A 35 -6.22 -6.01 0.61
CA VAL A 35 -7.59 -6.24 0.10
C VAL A 35 -8.33 -7.24 0.99
N ARG A 36 -7.71 -8.38 1.28
CA ARG A 36 -8.31 -9.40 2.18
C ARG A 36 -8.63 -8.83 3.55
N MET A 37 -7.70 -8.09 4.13
CA MET A 37 -7.86 -7.56 5.47
C MET A 37 -8.96 -6.50 5.55
N LEU A 38 -8.99 -5.55 4.62
CA LEU A 38 -10.04 -4.53 4.56
C LEU A 38 -11.42 -5.17 4.37
N ALA A 39 -11.52 -6.16 3.48
CA ALA A 39 -12.76 -6.89 3.24
C ALA A 39 -13.26 -7.63 4.50
N ARG A 40 -12.37 -8.38 5.18
CA ARG A 40 -12.69 -9.10 6.42
C ARG A 40 -13.01 -8.19 7.60
N ARG A 41 -12.54 -6.93 7.56
CA ARG A 41 -12.87 -5.89 8.55
C ARG A 41 -14.08 -5.05 8.16
N GLY A 42 -14.90 -5.53 7.21
CA GLY A 42 -16.20 -4.97 6.87
C GLY A 42 -16.21 -3.85 5.83
N SER A 43 -15.08 -3.57 5.17
CA SER A 43 -15.07 -2.62 4.05
C SER A 43 -15.53 -3.28 2.76
N ALA A 44 -16.38 -2.60 1.98
CA ALA A 44 -16.40 -2.86 0.55
C ALA A 44 -15.06 -2.44 -0.07
N VAL A 45 -14.56 -3.20 -1.06
CA VAL A 45 -13.23 -2.95 -1.64
C VAL A 45 -13.30 -2.97 -3.16
N LEU A 46 -12.80 -1.90 -3.79
CA LEU A 46 -12.34 -1.91 -5.17
C LEU A 46 -10.83 -2.03 -5.17
N PHE A 47 -10.25 -2.87 -6.01
CA PHE A 47 -8.81 -2.88 -6.19
C PHE A 47 -8.41 -2.81 -7.66
N THR A 48 -7.25 -2.20 -7.93
CA THR A 48 -6.73 -2.11 -9.28
C THR A 48 -5.67 -3.17 -9.53
N TYR A 49 -5.59 -3.63 -10.78
CA TYR A 49 -4.50 -4.43 -11.31
C TYR A 49 -4.09 -3.89 -12.70
N ARG A 50 -2.85 -4.14 -13.13
CA ARG A 50 -2.38 -3.70 -14.45
C ARG A 50 -2.42 -4.82 -15.48
N SER A 51 -1.84 -5.98 -15.17
CA SER A 51 -1.63 -7.05 -16.13
C SER A 51 -2.03 -8.45 -15.62
N ASN A 52 -2.15 -8.65 -14.32
CA ASN A 52 -2.43 -9.98 -13.75
C ASN A 52 -3.94 -10.15 -13.48
N GLU A 53 -4.71 -10.31 -14.57
CA GLU A 53 -6.15 -10.47 -14.53
C GLU A 53 -6.56 -11.76 -13.80
N GLN A 54 -5.89 -12.87 -14.08
CA GLN A 54 -6.17 -14.14 -13.42
C GLN A 54 -6.08 -14.06 -11.90
N SER A 55 -5.04 -13.38 -11.37
CA SER A 55 -4.93 -13.19 -9.92
C SER A 55 -6.00 -12.25 -9.38
N ALA A 56 -6.44 -11.26 -10.17
CA ALA A 56 -7.51 -10.36 -9.76
C ALA A 56 -8.86 -11.08 -9.69
N GLU A 57 -9.16 -11.90 -10.68
CA GLU A 57 -10.38 -12.74 -10.70
C GLU A 57 -10.39 -13.74 -9.54
N ALA A 58 -9.26 -14.43 -9.30
CA ALA A 58 -9.14 -15.39 -8.21
C ALA A 58 -9.36 -14.73 -6.84
N LEU A 59 -8.72 -13.58 -6.57
CA LEU A 59 -8.89 -12.84 -5.32
C LEU A 59 -10.34 -12.33 -5.15
N THR A 60 -10.94 -11.84 -6.21
CA THR A 60 -12.34 -11.39 -6.21
C THR A 60 -13.30 -12.55 -5.91
N ALA A 61 -13.09 -13.70 -6.55
CA ALA A 61 -13.92 -14.90 -6.34
C ALA A 61 -13.76 -15.45 -4.91
N GLU A 62 -12.52 -15.51 -4.39
CA GLU A 62 -12.21 -15.91 -3.00
C GLU A 62 -13.03 -15.08 -2.01
N LEU A 63 -12.92 -13.77 -2.08
CA LEU A 63 -13.54 -12.89 -1.10
C LEU A 63 -15.06 -12.78 -1.24
N ARG A 64 -15.59 -12.87 -2.47
CA ARG A 64 -17.04 -12.95 -2.69
C ARG A 64 -17.64 -14.24 -2.13
N ALA A 65 -16.91 -15.34 -2.18
CA ALA A 65 -17.34 -16.59 -1.55
C ALA A 65 -17.38 -16.50 -0.02
N GLU A 66 -16.56 -15.63 0.59
CA GLU A 66 -16.62 -15.27 2.02
C GLU A 66 -17.74 -14.25 2.34
N GLY A 67 -18.51 -13.79 1.34
CA GLY A 67 -19.61 -12.82 1.52
C GLY A 67 -19.17 -11.35 1.44
N ALA A 68 -17.91 -11.06 1.10
CA ALA A 68 -17.42 -9.70 1.02
C ALA A 68 -17.85 -8.99 -0.28
N GLN A 69 -18.04 -7.68 -0.20
CA GLN A 69 -18.28 -6.81 -1.37
C GLN A 69 -16.95 -6.39 -1.98
N VAL A 70 -16.45 -7.15 -2.95
CA VAL A 70 -15.15 -6.91 -3.58
C VAL A 70 -15.27 -6.91 -5.09
N GLU A 71 -14.65 -5.91 -5.72
CA GLU A 71 -14.53 -5.81 -7.17
C GLU A 71 -13.10 -5.45 -7.58
N SER A 72 -12.77 -5.76 -8.82
CA SER A 72 -11.50 -5.37 -9.41
C SER A 72 -11.70 -4.56 -10.70
N VAL A 73 -10.71 -3.72 -11.01
CA VAL A 73 -10.66 -2.96 -12.25
C VAL A 73 -9.23 -2.93 -12.78
N ARG A 74 -9.10 -3.13 -14.09
CA ARG A 74 -7.82 -2.94 -14.76
C ARG A 74 -7.55 -1.44 -14.89
N ALA A 75 -6.34 -0.99 -14.47
CA ALA A 75 -5.91 0.39 -14.63
C ALA A 75 -4.37 0.47 -14.70
N ASP A 76 -3.85 1.19 -15.67
CA ASP A 76 -2.47 1.65 -15.67
C ASP A 76 -2.41 3.03 -14.99
N LEU A 77 -1.89 3.07 -13.78
CA LEU A 77 -1.84 4.30 -12.98
C LEU A 77 -0.83 5.33 -13.50
N THR A 78 -0.02 4.98 -14.51
CA THR A 78 0.82 5.95 -15.21
C THR A 78 0.01 6.80 -16.20
N ASP A 79 -1.20 6.37 -16.54
CA ASP A 79 -2.17 7.11 -17.32
C ASP A 79 -3.15 7.85 -16.37
N GLU A 80 -3.26 9.17 -16.54
CA GLU A 80 -4.07 10.04 -15.68
C GLU A 80 -5.57 9.74 -15.80
N ASP A 81 -6.04 9.41 -17.00
CA ASP A 81 -7.45 9.14 -17.27
C ASP A 81 -7.86 7.77 -16.71
N GLU A 82 -7.01 6.74 -16.84
CA GLU A 82 -7.24 5.42 -16.24
C GLU A 82 -7.22 5.51 -14.70
N ALA A 83 -6.28 6.24 -14.12
CA ALA A 83 -6.21 6.47 -12.67
C ALA A 83 -7.48 7.19 -12.16
N ALA A 84 -7.91 8.27 -12.82
CA ALA A 84 -9.13 8.98 -12.47
C ALA A 84 -10.38 8.09 -12.68
N SER A 85 -10.39 7.24 -13.70
CA SER A 85 -11.50 6.30 -13.96
C SER A 85 -11.62 5.25 -12.84
N ALA A 86 -10.50 4.79 -12.27
CA ALA A 86 -10.54 3.88 -11.12
C ALA A 86 -11.20 4.51 -9.89
N ILE A 87 -10.92 5.81 -9.62
CA ILE A 87 -11.58 6.56 -8.55
C ILE A 87 -13.08 6.70 -8.81
N ARG A 88 -13.48 7.13 -10.04
CA ARG A 88 -14.90 7.21 -10.41
C ARG A 88 -15.59 5.87 -10.24
N SER A 89 -14.97 4.77 -10.69
CA SER A 89 -15.52 3.42 -10.54
C SER A 89 -15.81 3.05 -9.09
N ALA A 90 -14.94 3.44 -8.13
CA ALA A 90 -15.20 3.20 -6.72
C ALA A 90 -16.42 3.97 -6.21
N VAL A 91 -16.53 5.25 -6.56
CA VAL A 91 -17.65 6.09 -6.16
C VAL A 91 -18.97 5.63 -6.82
N ASP A 92 -18.95 5.34 -8.11
CA ASP A 92 -20.16 4.95 -8.86
C ASP A 92 -20.73 3.60 -8.38
N ARG A 93 -19.84 2.65 -8.03
CA ARG A 93 -20.27 1.29 -7.62
C ARG A 93 -20.65 1.19 -6.16
N PHE A 94 -19.98 1.96 -5.28
CA PHE A 94 -20.15 1.83 -3.83
C PHE A 94 -20.70 3.10 -3.17
N GLY A 95 -20.95 4.16 -3.95
CA GLY A 95 -21.58 5.41 -3.49
C GLY A 95 -20.62 6.42 -2.83
N ALA A 96 -19.46 5.99 -2.32
CA ALA A 96 -18.43 6.85 -1.74
C ALA A 96 -17.06 6.17 -1.74
N LEU A 97 -16.00 6.96 -1.55
CA LEU A 97 -14.63 6.49 -1.30
C LEU A 97 -14.18 7.00 0.06
N HIS A 98 -13.97 6.08 1.02
CA HIS A 98 -13.52 6.47 2.37
C HIS A 98 -12.04 6.16 2.63
N THR A 99 -11.42 5.30 1.83
CA THR A 99 -10.01 4.91 2.01
C THR A 99 -9.35 4.73 0.66
N LEU A 100 -8.14 5.27 0.51
CA LEU A 100 -7.27 5.02 -0.63
C LEU A 100 -5.97 4.41 -0.14
N VAL A 101 -5.65 3.19 -0.58
CA VAL A 101 -4.37 2.54 -0.32
C VAL A 101 -3.55 2.48 -1.60
N TYR A 102 -2.36 3.06 -1.59
CA TYR A 102 -1.41 2.93 -2.68
C TYR A 102 -0.38 1.85 -2.34
N ALA A 103 -0.60 0.64 -2.84
CA ALA A 103 0.30 -0.51 -2.72
C ALA A 103 0.85 -0.95 -4.09
N ALA A 104 0.70 -0.10 -5.10
CA ALA A 104 1.30 -0.30 -6.41
C ALA A 104 2.77 0.17 -6.43
N GLY A 105 3.51 -0.36 -7.37
CA GLY A 105 4.88 0.06 -7.64
C GLY A 105 5.54 -0.86 -8.66
N PRO A 106 6.48 -0.33 -9.48
CA PRO A 106 7.24 -1.13 -10.41
C PRO A 106 8.25 -2.01 -9.67
N HIS A 107 8.73 -3.04 -10.36
CA HIS A 107 9.92 -3.75 -9.91
C HIS A 107 11.13 -2.81 -9.88
N VAL A 108 11.91 -2.87 -8.80
CA VAL A 108 13.12 -2.05 -8.63
C VAL A 108 14.34 -2.96 -8.65
N PRO A 109 15.21 -2.88 -9.66
CA PRO A 109 16.43 -3.68 -9.71
C PRO A 109 17.44 -3.20 -8.66
N MET A 110 18.12 -4.15 -8.02
CA MET A 110 19.16 -3.89 -7.01
C MET A 110 20.48 -3.49 -7.66
N VAL A 111 20.62 -2.22 -8.03
CA VAL A 111 21.82 -1.67 -8.71
C VAL A 111 22.35 -0.42 -8.00
N HIS A 112 23.65 -0.19 -8.07
CA HIS A 112 24.23 1.06 -7.57
C HIS A 112 23.64 2.26 -8.30
N LEU A 113 23.17 3.27 -7.58
CA LEU A 113 22.52 4.45 -8.17
C LEU A 113 23.41 5.16 -9.20
N SER A 114 24.74 5.15 -9.00
CA SER A 114 25.71 5.67 -9.97
C SER A 114 25.72 4.96 -11.31
N LYS A 115 25.11 3.76 -11.40
CA LYS A 115 24.98 2.98 -12.65
C LYS A 115 23.59 3.09 -13.29
N VAL A 116 22.66 3.78 -12.62
CA VAL A 116 21.30 4.00 -13.14
C VAL A 116 21.34 5.18 -14.13
N PRO A 117 21.04 4.97 -15.41
CA PRO A 117 20.99 6.08 -16.36
C PRO A 117 19.81 7.01 -16.07
N PRO A 118 19.88 8.31 -16.41
CA PRO A 118 18.80 9.27 -16.17
C PRO A 118 17.45 8.87 -16.78
N SER A 119 17.45 8.16 -17.90
CA SER A 119 16.22 7.62 -18.52
C SER A 119 15.52 6.57 -17.66
N GLN A 120 16.29 5.66 -17.03
CA GLN A 120 15.76 4.67 -16.12
C GLN A 120 15.21 5.32 -14.84
N TYR A 121 15.91 6.31 -14.29
CA TYR A 121 15.44 7.05 -13.12
C TYR A 121 14.13 7.80 -13.42
N ARG A 122 14.05 8.45 -14.59
CA ARG A 122 12.81 9.10 -15.07
C ARG A 122 11.65 8.11 -15.19
N HIS A 123 11.92 6.93 -15.78
CA HIS A 123 10.90 5.88 -15.91
C HIS A 123 10.40 5.44 -14.53
N GLN A 124 11.31 5.26 -13.57
CA GLN A 124 10.94 4.85 -12.21
C GLN A 124 10.11 5.92 -11.49
N LEU A 125 10.48 7.21 -11.62
CA LEU A 125 9.67 8.32 -11.09
C LEU A 125 8.26 8.34 -11.69
N HIS A 126 8.15 8.12 -12.99
CA HIS A 126 6.84 8.06 -13.67
C HIS A 126 6.01 6.88 -13.19
N ALA A 127 6.61 5.69 -13.14
CA ALA A 127 5.91 4.46 -12.78
C ALA A 127 5.55 4.34 -11.30
N ASP A 128 6.12 5.16 -10.42
CA ASP A 128 5.88 5.12 -8.98
C ASP A 128 5.34 6.46 -8.45
N THR A 129 6.13 7.53 -8.50
CA THR A 129 5.76 8.82 -7.89
C THR A 129 4.61 9.50 -8.64
N LEU A 130 4.69 9.59 -9.98
CA LEU A 130 3.61 10.20 -10.75
C LEU A 130 2.36 9.32 -10.75
N ALA A 131 2.50 8.00 -10.83
CA ALA A 131 1.37 7.08 -10.71
C ALA A 131 0.61 7.25 -9.36
N PHE A 132 1.33 7.48 -8.26
CA PHE A 132 0.71 7.84 -6.98
C PHE A 132 -0.07 9.15 -7.09
N TYR A 133 0.53 10.20 -7.66
CA TYR A 133 -0.11 11.50 -7.78
C TYR A 133 -1.32 11.48 -8.71
N ASN A 134 -1.24 10.79 -9.85
CA ASN A 134 -2.36 10.59 -10.78
C ASN A 134 -3.57 9.95 -10.10
N LEU A 135 -3.34 9.07 -9.12
CA LEU A 135 -4.41 8.40 -8.39
C LEU A 135 -4.95 9.24 -7.23
N VAL A 136 -4.08 9.88 -6.44
CA VAL A 136 -4.49 10.60 -5.23
C VAL A 136 -5.21 11.91 -5.57
N HIS A 137 -4.76 12.64 -6.59
CA HIS A 137 -5.33 13.93 -6.96
C HIS A 137 -6.84 13.86 -7.29
N PRO A 138 -7.32 12.98 -8.18
CA PRO A 138 -8.76 12.86 -8.46
C PRO A 138 -9.57 12.25 -7.30
N ALA A 139 -8.93 11.65 -6.29
CA ALA A 139 -9.61 11.10 -5.12
C ALA A 139 -9.95 12.15 -4.05
N LEU A 140 -9.33 13.35 -4.08
CA LEU A 140 -9.41 14.33 -3.00
C LEU A 140 -10.85 14.73 -2.67
N ASP A 141 -11.68 15.01 -3.66
CA ASP A 141 -13.05 15.45 -3.40
C ASP A 141 -13.90 14.36 -2.75
N ALA A 142 -13.76 13.11 -3.19
CA ALA A 142 -14.45 11.98 -2.58
C ALA A 142 -13.95 11.70 -1.15
N LEU A 143 -12.64 11.83 -0.91
CA LEU A 143 -12.03 11.67 0.41
C LEU A 143 -12.45 12.81 1.35
N ARG A 144 -12.55 14.05 0.88
CA ARG A 144 -13.08 15.18 1.68
C ARG A 144 -14.53 14.94 2.08
N ALA A 145 -15.36 14.46 1.15
CA ALA A 145 -16.77 14.16 1.42
C ALA A 145 -16.98 13.07 2.49
N SER A 146 -16.02 12.17 2.66
CA SER A 146 -16.07 11.04 3.60
C SER A 146 -15.21 11.25 4.86
N ALA A 147 -14.48 12.38 5.00
CA ALA A 147 -13.40 12.55 5.97
C ALA A 147 -12.46 11.32 5.97
N GLY A 148 -12.03 10.93 4.79
CA GLY A 148 -11.39 9.65 4.52
C GLY A 148 -9.92 9.57 4.91
N SER A 149 -9.26 8.50 4.45
CA SER A 149 -7.84 8.29 4.72
C SER A 149 -7.08 7.80 3.48
N VAL A 150 -5.82 8.19 3.38
CA VAL A 150 -4.86 7.70 2.39
C VAL A 150 -3.69 7.04 3.09
N VAL A 151 -3.34 5.82 2.68
CA VAL A 151 -2.14 5.14 3.17
C VAL A 151 -1.29 4.72 1.98
N ALA A 152 -0.07 5.26 1.88
CA ALA A 152 0.88 4.89 0.84
C ALA A 152 1.89 3.87 1.39
N VAL A 153 2.03 2.75 0.69
CA VAL A 153 3.10 1.79 0.97
C VAL A 153 4.38 2.28 0.29
N THR A 154 5.36 2.63 1.11
CA THR A 154 6.66 3.15 0.67
C THR A 154 7.78 2.14 0.91
N THR A 155 8.80 2.47 1.68
CA THR A 155 9.90 1.56 2.03
C THR A 155 10.66 2.06 3.26
N ALA A 156 11.20 1.17 4.07
CA ALA A 156 12.15 1.50 5.13
C ALA A 156 13.47 2.10 4.58
N ALA A 157 13.75 1.89 3.28
CA ALA A 157 14.95 2.39 2.61
C ALA A 157 15.01 3.92 2.48
N THR A 158 13.94 4.65 2.79
CA THR A 158 13.94 6.11 2.87
C THR A 158 14.55 6.65 4.17
N HIS A 159 14.71 5.80 5.19
CA HIS A 159 15.27 6.15 6.51
C HIS A 159 16.64 5.51 6.74
N ARG A 160 16.84 4.28 6.29
CA ARG A 160 18.14 3.62 6.30
C ARG A 160 18.41 3.08 4.91
N TYR A 161 19.34 3.70 4.19
CA TYR A 161 19.60 3.49 2.77
C TYR A 161 20.43 2.22 2.50
N PRO A 162 19.82 1.11 2.10
CA PRO A 162 20.59 -0.08 1.70
C PRO A 162 21.37 0.22 0.44
N VAL A 163 22.60 -0.28 0.37
CA VAL A 163 23.40 -0.19 -0.85
C VAL A 163 22.67 -0.87 -1.99
N ARG A 164 22.62 -0.20 -3.17
CA ARG A 164 21.94 -0.63 -4.40
C ARG A 164 20.42 -0.45 -4.42
N ASP A 165 19.80 0.11 -3.38
CA ASP A 165 18.36 0.42 -3.33
C ASP A 165 18.02 1.92 -3.49
N GLY A 166 18.99 2.72 -3.97
CA GLY A 166 18.80 4.15 -4.14
C GLY A 166 17.74 4.56 -5.16
N LEU A 167 17.43 3.67 -6.11
CA LEU A 167 16.37 3.91 -7.10
C LEU A 167 14.99 3.83 -6.43
N SER A 168 14.77 2.87 -5.53
CA SER A 168 13.54 2.73 -4.74
C SER A 168 13.41 3.88 -3.74
N SER A 169 14.43 4.12 -2.92
CA SER A 169 14.37 5.14 -1.88
C SER A 169 14.15 6.55 -2.44
N GLY A 170 14.69 6.85 -3.62
CA GLY A 170 14.49 8.14 -4.29
C GLY A 170 13.04 8.40 -4.68
N THR A 171 12.39 7.43 -5.32
CA THR A 171 10.99 7.58 -5.77
C THR A 171 10.01 7.51 -4.61
N LYS A 172 10.22 6.60 -3.66
CA LYS A 172 9.36 6.46 -2.48
C LYS A 172 9.51 7.65 -1.51
N GLY A 173 10.70 8.23 -1.38
CA GLY A 173 10.90 9.46 -0.62
C GLY A 173 10.14 10.64 -1.20
N ALA A 174 9.98 10.72 -2.53
CA ALA A 174 9.13 11.71 -3.18
C ALA A 174 7.64 11.48 -2.84
N VAL A 175 7.17 10.23 -2.84
CA VAL A 175 5.80 9.89 -2.38
C VAL A 175 5.58 10.33 -0.93
N GLU A 176 6.52 10.06 -0.03
CA GLU A 176 6.43 10.47 1.38
C GLU A 176 6.36 11.98 1.55
N ALA A 177 7.11 12.73 0.73
CA ALA A 177 7.04 14.19 0.75
C ALA A 177 5.64 14.71 0.33
N VAL A 178 5.05 14.13 -0.72
CA VAL A 178 3.69 14.46 -1.18
C VAL A 178 2.65 14.09 -0.10
N VAL A 179 2.77 12.91 0.53
CA VAL A 179 1.88 12.49 1.62
C VAL A 179 1.92 13.48 2.78
N ARG A 180 3.10 13.95 3.20
CA ARG A 180 3.21 14.96 4.26
C ARG A 180 2.61 16.31 3.88
N ALA A 181 2.80 16.75 2.63
CA ALA A 181 2.19 17.99 2.13
C ALA A 181 0.67 17.89 2.15
N LEU A 182 0.10 16.80 1.59
CA LEU A 182 -1.34 16.58 1.59
C LEU A 182 -1.92 16.38 3.01
N ALA A 183 -1.18 15.77 3.94
CA ALA A 183 -1.59 15.69 5.34
C ALA A 183 -1.80 17.09 5.95
N ALA A 184 -0.89 18.02 5.65
CA ALA A 184 -0.99 19.40 6.14
C ALA A 184 -2.13 20.19 5.47
N GLU A 185 -2.33 20.00 4.17
CA GLU A 185 -3.31 20.75 3.39
C GLU A 185 -4.74 20.25 3.56
N GLU A 186 -4.92 18.93 3.61
CA GLU A 186 -6.22 18.25 3.62
C GLU A 186 -6.76 17.93 5.03
N GLY A 187 -5.92 18.03 6.05
CA GLY A 187 -6.31 17.82 7.44
C GLY A 187 -7.48 18.68 7.91
N ARG A 188 -7.63 19.90 7.36
CA ARG A 188 -8.79 20.78 7.62
C ARG A 188 -10.13 20.20 7.16
N TYR A 189 -10.12 19.24 6.26
CA TYR A 189 -11.31 18.51 5.80
C TYR A 189 -11.48 17.16 6.51
N GLY A 190 -10.64 16.86 7.51
CA GLY A 190 -10.65 15.59 8.22
C GLY A 190 -9.96 14.44 7.47
N VAL A 191 -9.34 14.70 6.31
CA VAL A 191 -8.64 13.66 5.53
C VAL A 191 -7.27 13.41 6.11
N ARG A 192 -6.94 12.14 6.37
CA ARG A 192 -5.65 11.72 6.92
C ARG A 192 -4.77 11.10 5.84
N PHE A 193 -3.48 11.38 5.88
CA PHE A 193 -2.48 10.86 4.96
C PHE A 193 -1.30 10.30 5.72
N ASN A 194 -0.98 9.01 5.52
CA ASN A 194 0.14 8.37 6.18
C ASN A 194 0.89 7.43 5.23
N CYS A 195 2.11 7.06 5.61
CA CYS A 195 2.93 6.07 4.93
C CYS A 195 3.19 4.87 5.82
N VAL A 196 3.26 3.69 5.21
CA VAL A 196 3.82 2.49 5.80
C VAL A 196 5.09 2.14 5.03
N GLY A 197 6.22 2.02 5.74
CA GLY A 197 7.52 1.67 5.19
C GLY A 197 7.91 0.22 5.49
N PRO A 198 7.67 -0.73 4.56
CA PRO A 198 8.10 -2.11 4.72
C PRO A 198 9.61 -2.24 4.80
N GLY A 199 10.09 -3.14 5.69
CA GLY A 199 11.42 -3.71 5.60
C GLY A 199 11.47 -4.87 4.62
N MET A 200 12.42 -5.80 4.84
CA MET A 200 12.53 -7.00 4.02
C MET A 200 11.42 -8.00 4.36
N LEU A 201 10.71 -8.47 3.34
CA LEU A 201 9.61 -9.42 3.47
C LEU A 201 9.98 -10.77 2.86
N THR A 202 9.33 -11.85 3.32
CA THR A 202 9.49 -13.21 2.77
C THR A 202 8.72 -13.42 1.48
N ASP A 203 7.73 -12.58 1.21
CA ASP A 203 6.81 -12.65 0.07
C ASP A 203 7.01 -11.46 -0.88
N GLY A 204 6.53 -11.57 -2.10
CA GLY A 204 6.63 -10.51 -3.10
C GLY A 204 8.03 -10.37 -3.72
N ILE A 205 8.65 -9.20 -3.58
CA ILE A 205 9.95 -8.88 -4.23
C ILE A 205 11.08 -9.73 -3.64
N ALA A 206 11.10 -9.97 -2.32
CA ALA A 206 12.14 -10.77 -1.69
C ALA A 206 12.10 -12.23 -2.15
N ALA A 207 10.92 -12.82 -2.28
CA ALA A 207 10.79 -14.17 -2.85
C ALA A 207 11.39 -14.25 -4.26
N ARG A 208 11.12 -13.26 -5.11
CA ARG A 208 11.69 -13.19 -6.47
C ARG A 208 13.20 -13.01 -6.48
N LEU A 209 13.75 -12.20 -5.58
CA LEU A 209 15.20 -11.99 -5.47
C LEU A 209 15.93 -13.28 -5.03
N ILE A 210 15.27 -14.10 -4.19
CA ILE A 210 15.76 -15.40 -3.77
C ILE A 210 15.67 -16.40 -4.95
N GLU A 211 14.52 -16.48 -5.60
CA GLU A 211 14.28 -17.36 -6.75
C GLU A 211 15.23 -17.07 -7.93
N ASN A 212 15.51 -15.80 -8.18
CA ASN A 212 16.43 -15.37 -9.24
C ASN A 212 17.91 -15.43 -8.86
N GLY A 213 18.25 -15.86 -7.63
CA GLY A 213 19.63 -15.96 -7.17
C GLY A 213 20.34 -14.61 -6.96
N GLU A 214 19.60 -13.50 -6.91
CA GLU A 214 20.15 -12.16 -6.63
C GLU A 214 20.53 -11.98 -5.15
N LEU A 215 19.98 -12.82 -4.26
CA LEU A 215 20.32 -12.95 -2.85
C LEU A 215 20.65 -14.40 -2.52
N ASP A 216 21.91 -14.66 -2.20
CA ASP A 216 22.33 -15.95 -1.67
C ASP A 216 22.03 -16.11 -0.17
N ASP A 217 22.14 -17.33 0.35
CA ASP A 217 21.87 -17.63 1.76
C ASP A 217 22.75 -16.82 2.72
N ALA A 218 23.97 -16.49 2.35
CA ALA A 218 24.88 -15.70 3.16
C ALA A 218 24.40 -14.24 3.26
N ALA A 219 23.99 -13.66 2.13
CA ALA A 219 23.41 -12.31 2.09
C ALA A 219 22.09 -12.23 2.89
N LEU A 220 21.25 -13.26 2.78
CA LEU A 220 20.00 -13.35 3.56
C LEU A 220 20.28 -13.45 5.06
N GLN A 221 21.27 -14.23 5.48
CA GLN A 221 21.67 -14.32 6.89
C GLN A 221 22.21 -12.97 7.42
N VAL A 222 23.04 -12.28 6.64
CA VAL A 222 23.54 -10.94 7.00
C VAL A 222 22.38 -9.96 7.13
N THR A 223 21.47 -9.95 6.18
CA THR A 223 20.28 -9.08 6.23
C THR A 223 19.44 -9.37 7.47
N ARG A 224 19.19 -10.65 7.77
CA ARG A 224 18.43 -11.06 8.96
C ARG A 224 19.13 -10.65 10.25
N ARG A 225 20.47 -10.68 10.32
CA ARG A 225 21.24 -10.21 11.48
C ARG A 225 21.13 -8.70 11.71
N ASN A 226 20.88 -7.94 10.64
CA ASN A 226 20.69 -6.48 10.71
C ASN A 226 19.28 -6.08 11.14
N ILE A 227 18.35 -7.00 11.22
CA ILE A 227 16.98 -6.77 11.71
C ILE A 227 16.92 -7.17 13.18
N PRO A 228 16.62 -6.24 14.12
CA PRO A 228 16.52 -6.55 15.55
C PRO A 228 15.62 -7.73 15.88
N LEU A 229 14.45 -7.86 15.23
CA LEU A 229 13.54 -9.01 15.43
C LEU A 229 14.02 -10.31 14.77
N ARG A 230 15.20 -10.32 14.10
CA ARG A 230 15.84 -11.51 13.52
C ARG A 230 15.00 -12.33 12.57
N ARG A 231 13.95 -11.76 12.02
CA ARG A 231 13.09 -12.36 11.00
C ARG A 231 12.77 -11.35 9.89
N PHE A 232 12.41 -11.84 8.74
CA PHE A 232 11.75 -11.04 7.72
C PHE A 232 10.28 -10.85 8.08
N GLY A 233 9.68 -9.77 7.62
CA GLY A 233 8.24 -9.55 7.70
C GLY A 233 7.49 -10.34 6.63
N THR A 234 6.17 -10.21 6.65
CA THR A 234 5.23 -10.75 5.66
C THR A 234 4.37 -9.63 5.11
N ALA A 235 3.68 -9.87 3.99
CA ALA A 235 2.68 -8.94 3.47
C ALA A 235 1.55 -8.69 4.49
N GLN A 236 1.25 -9.70 5.32
CA GLN A 236 0.27 -9.59 6.39
C GLN A 236 0.72 -8.59 7.47
N ASP A 237 2.00 -8.61 7.91
CA ASP A 237 2.53 -7.63 8.88
C ASP A 237 2.33 -6.19 8.36
N ILE A 238 2.49 -5.98 7.05
CA ILE A 238 2.29 -4.66 6.43
C ILE A 238 0.80 -4.29 6.34
N ALA A 239 -0.05 -5.25 5.94
CA ALA A 239 -1.49 -5.04 5.81
C ALA A 239 -2.14 -4.66 7.15
N GLU A 240 -1.67 -5.19 8.29
CA GLU A 240 -2.13 -4.80 9.62
C GLU A 240 -1.89 -3.30 9.88
N ALA A 241 -0.68 -2.81 9.63
CA ALA A 241 -0.35 -1.40 9.82
C ALA A 241 -1.12 -0.49 8.85
N VAL A 242 -1.25 -0.91 7.58
CA VAL A 242 -2.03 -0.18 6.55
C VAL A 242 -3.49 -0.07 6.99
N THR A 243 -4.10 -1.17 7.39
CA THR A 243 -5.51 -1.22 7.78
C THR A 243 -5.77 -0.43 9.07
N PHE A 244 -4.87 -0.52 10.06
CA PHE A 244 -4.93 0.32 11.26
C PHE A 244 -4.89 1.81 10.91
N LEU A 245 -3.92 2.26 10.11
CA LEU A 245 -3.81 3.67 9.70
C LEU A 245 -4.98 4.14 8.85
N ALA A 246 -5.59 3.24 8.08
CA ALA A 246 -6.79 3.54 7.30
C ALA A 246 -8.05 3.68 8.17
N SER A 247 -8.13 2.98 9.30
CA SER A 247 -9.30 2.93 10.17
C SER A 247 -9.46 4.19 11.04
N ASP A 248 -10.65 4.34 11.66
CA ASP A 248 -10.95 5.41 12.62
C ASP A 248 -10.14 5.29 13.91
N ARG A 249 -9.57 4.12 14.20
CA ARG A 249 -8.67 3.91 15.34
C ARG A 249 -7.41 4.78 15.26
N ALA A 250 -6.99 5.15 14.04
CA ALA A 250 -5.90 6.08 13.78
C ALA A 250 -6.38 7.53 13.58
N GLY A 251 -7.53 7.91 14.15
CA GLY A 251 -8.21 9.19 13.89
C GLY A 251 -7.39 10.44 14.24
N PHE A 252 -6.32 10.32 15.04
CA PHE A 252 -5.42 11.43 15.37
C PHE A 252 -4.00 11.23 14.81
N ILE A 253 -3.84 10.37 13.77
CA ILE A 253 -2.56 10.08 13.13
C ILE A 253 -2.63 10.54 11.67
N THR A 254 -1.83 11.56 11.33
CA THR A 254 -1.67 12.06 9.95
C THR A 254 -0.25 12.56 9.71
N GLY A 255 0.23 12.51 8.46
CA GLY A 255 1.58 12.94 8.08
C GLY A 255 2.71 12.01 8.53
N GLN A 256 2.37 10.83 9.05
CA GLN A 256 3.36 9.93 9.63
C GLN A 256 3.87 8.89 8.63
N HIS A 257 5.13 8.49 8.82
CA HIS A 257 5.72 7.30 8.23
C HIS A 257 5.91 6.27 9.34
N VAL A 258 5.25 5.14 9.22
CA VAL A 258 5.36 4.02 10.16
C VAL A 258 6.22 2.94 9.53
N ALA A 259 7.43 2.74 10.07
CA ALA A 259 8.30 1.67 9.65
C ALA A 259 7.78 0.32 10.18
N VAL A 260 7.55 -0.63 9.27
CA VAL A 260 7.18 -2.02 9.57
C VAL A 260 8.30 -2.92 9.05
N ASP A 261 9.42 -2.92 9.75
CA ASP A 261 10.70 -3.41 9.26
C ASP A 261 11.46 -4.28 10.29
N GLY A 262 10.80 -4.66 11.38
CA GLY A 262 11.38 -5.43 12.46
C GLY A 262 12.50 -4.69 13.24
N GLY A 263 12.52 -3.35 13.16
CA GLY A 263 13.51 -2.50 13.77
C GLY A 263 14.75 -2.25 12.89
N TYR A 264 14.69 -2.55 11.59
CA TYR A 264 15.84 -2.35 10.69
C TYR A 264 16.33 -0.90 10.65
N THR A 265 15.44 0.08 10.81
CA THR A 265 15.74 1.53 10.73
C THR A 265 16.15 2.19 12.05
N VAL A 266 16.20 1.46 13.17
CA VAL A 266 16.66 1.99 14.47
C VAL A 266 18.15 1.84 14.67
#